data_4969558f72e49d914c43f9e66ceb3c35
#
_entry.id   4969558f72e49d914c43f9e66ceb3c35
#
_cell.length_a   1.000
_cell.length_b   1.000
_cell.length_c   1.000
_cell.angle_alpha   90.00
_cell.angle_beta   90.00
_cell.angle_gamma   90.00
#
_symmetry.space_group_name_H-M   'P 1'
#
loop_
_entity.id
_entity.type
_entity.pdbx_description
1 polymer ?
#
loop_
_entity_poly.entity_id
_entity_poly.type
_entity_poly.pdbx_seq_one_letter_code
_entity_poly.pdbx_strand_id
1 'polypeptide(L)'
;KDHLLDAIIAGLLGGIIGARLYYVIFYPGDKYITNPMEIFNIKEGGLGIYGGIIGGMLCGGIVAKIRKMNLFAVLDVASLGYLIGQGVGRWGNFVNQEAFGCATDLPWGMYSDRTAAEVVGNVHPCFLYESILCLLGFVLLHLFTRHLRRYDGQTFLLYIIWYGVTRFFIEGLRTDSLLLPGIDLRVSQVLAAASALVAVVLLIVFRNCHKLTGCGSRKAMEAAGLTVEDKVEKVEIDDTAESTIFS
;
A
#
# COMPACT_ATOMS: atom_id res chain seq x y z
N LYS A 1 -0.55 -11.46 -17.94
CA LYS A 1 -1.60 -10.76 -17.18
C LYS A 1 -2.13 -11.64 -16.04
N ASP A 2 -2.33 -12.93 -16.30
CA ASP A 2 -2.94 -13.87 -15.37
C ASP A 2 -2.08 -14.11 -14.12
N HIS A 3 -0.78 -14.28 -14.28
CA HIS A 3 0.14 -14.45 -13.14
C HIS A 3 0.14 -13.26 -12.15
N LEU A 4 -0.02 -12.03 -12.65
CA LEU A 4 -0.12 -10.85 -11.79
C LEU A 4 -1.45 -10.87 -11.01
N LEU A 5 -2.54 -11.28 -11.66
CA LEU A 5 -3.85 -11.41 -11.03
C LEU A 5 -3.82 -12.47 -9.93
N ASP A 6 -3.18 -13.63 -10.18
CA ASP A 6 -2.97 -14.69 -9.18
C ASP A 6 -2.24 -14.16 -7.94
N ALA A 7 -1.17 -13.38 -8.14
CA ALA A 7 -0.42 -12.80 -7.03
C ALA A 7 -1.24 -11.75 -6.25
N ILE A 8 -2.04 -10.94 -6.93
CA ILE A 8 -2.93 -9.96 -6.29
C ILE A 8 -4.02 -10.66 -5.48
N ILE A 9 -4.67 -11.69 -6.03
CA ILE A 9 -5.71 -12.46 -5.34
C ILE A 9 -5.11 -13.16 -4.11
N ALA A 10 -3.96 -13.83 -4.27
CA ALA A 10 -3.27 -14.47 -3.15
C ALA A 10 -2.86 -13.45 -2.07
N GLY A 11 -2.38 -12.28 -2.47
CA GLY A 11 -2.05 -11.20 -1.57
C GLY A 11 -3.27 -10.66 -0.82
N LEU A 12 -4.41 -10.51 -1.49
CA LEU A 12 -5.66 -10.07 -0.88
C LEU A 12 -6.16 -11.08 0.17
N LEU A 13 -6.23 -12.36 -0.20
CA LEU A 13 -6.66 -13.44 0.71
C LEU A 13 -5.70 -13.58 1.89
N GLY A 14 -4.38 -13.60 1.62
CA GLY A 14 -3.36 -13.64 2.65
C GLY A 14 -3.39 -12.42 3.57
N GLY A 15 -3.72 -11.25 3.03
CA GLY A 15 -3.90 -10.02 3.79
C GLY A 15 -5.08 -10.10 4.77
N ILE A 16 -6.23 -10.58 4.33
CA ILE A 16 -7.41 -10.75 5.20
C ILE A 16 -7.13 -11.75 6.31
N ILE A 17 -6.58 -12.91 5.96
CA ILE A 17 -6.24 -13.97 6.93
C ILE A 17 -5.17 -13.47 7.91
N GLY A 18 -4.12 -12.84 7.41
CA GLY A 18 -3.06 -12.30 8.25
C GLY A 18 -3.53 -11.20 9.20
N ALA A 19 -4.39 -10.29 8.71
CA ALA A 19 -4.99 -9.24 9.55
C ALA A 19 -5.78 -9.84 10.71
N ARG A 20 -6.56 -10.87 10.44
CA ARG A 20 -7.36 -11.57 11.47
C ARG A 20 -6.48 -12.33 12.46
N LEU A 21 -5.53 -13.12 11.96
CA LEU A 21 -4.61 -13.86 12.82
C LEU A 21 -3.79 -12.93 13.73
N TYR A 22 -3.27 -11.84 13.19
CA TYR A 22 -2.56 -10.85 13.99
C TYR A 22 -3.42 -10.30 15.11
N TYR A 23 -4.64 -9.89 14.81
CA TYR A 23 -5.57 -9.37 15.81
C TYR A 23 -5.88 -10.40 16.90
N VAL A 24 -6.17 -11.64 16.53
CA VAL A 24 -6.48 -12.73 17.47
C VAL A 24 -5.29 -13.04 18.40
N ILE A 25 -4.07 -13.09 17.85
CA ILE A 25 -2.84 -13.40 18.61
C ILE A 25 -2.53 -12.29 19.63
N PHE A 26 -2.72 -11.03 19.25
CA PHE A 26 -2.38 -9.88 20.10
C PHE A 26 -3.59 -9.30 20.84
N TYR A 27 -4.72 -10.00 20.83
CA TYR A 27 -5.92 -9.55 21.55
C TYR A 27 -5.72 -9.64 23.08
N PRO A 28 -5.91 -8.55 23.82
CA PRO A 28 -5.79 -8.57 25.28
C PRO A 28 -7.05 -9.18 25.91
N GLY A 29 -7.05 -10.49 26.17
CA GLY A 29 -8.16 -11.19 26.84
C GLY A 29 -8.38 -12.60 26.33
N ASP A 30 -9.26 -13.34 26.99
CA ASP A 30 -9.49 -14.77 26.78
C ASP A 30 -10.61 -15.09 25.77
N LYS A 31 -11.17 -14.07 25.08
CA LYS A 31 -12.31 -14.20 24.17
C LYS A 31 -12.12 -15.34 23.14
N TYR A 32 -10.94 -15.39 22.50
CA TYR A 32 -10.64 -16.36 21.44
C TYR A 32 -10.18 -17.72 21.97
N ILE A 33 -9.73 -17.77 23.21
CA ILE A 33 -9.41 -19.03 23.92
C ILE A 33 -10.70 -19.71 24.38
N THR A 34 -11.63 -18.93 24.92
CA THR A 34 -12.92 -19.42 25.44
C THR A 34 -13.87 -19.81 24.31
N ASN A 35 -13.90 -19.05 23.22
CA ASN A 35 -14.76 -19.27 22.05
C ASN A 35 -13.96 -19.28 20.74
N PRO A 36 -13.33 -20.39 20.34
CA PRO A 36 -12.52 -20.45 19.12
C PRO A 36 -13.27 -20.12 17.81
N MET A 37 -14.59 -20.31 17.78
CA MET A 37 -15.43 -19.98 16.63
C MET A 37 -15.46 -18.45 16.34
N GLU A 38 -15.23 -17.61 17.35
CA GLU A 38 -15.13 -16.17 17.18
C GLU A 38 -13.93 -15.73 16.33
N ILE A 39 -12.93 -16.60 16.13
CA ILE A 39 -11.81 -16.34 15.22
C ILE A 39 -12.30 -16.09 13.80
N PHE A 40 -13.37 -16.72 13.36
CA PHE A 40 -13.94 -16.57 12.01
C PHE A 40 -14.96 -15.42 11.89
N ASN A 41 -15.34 -14.80 13.01
CA ASN A 41 -16.29 -13.70 13.02
C ASN A 41 -15.60 -12.37 12.69
N ILE A 42 -15.52 -12.06 11.39
CA ILE A 42 -14.92 -10.82 10.86
C ILE A 42 -15.92 -9.64 10.93
N LYS A 43 -17.22 -9.93 11.05
CA LYS A 43 -18.28 -8.90 10.98
C LYS A 43 -18.24 -7.91 12.15
N GLU A 44 -17.73 -8.30 13.27
CA GLU A 44 -17.55 -7.45 14.47
C GLU A 44 -16.24 -6.64 14.42
N GLY A 45 -15.55 -6.64 13.28
CA GLY A 45 -14.24 -6.00 13.16
C GLY A 45 -13.10 -6.91 13.66
N GLY A 46 -12.04 -6.32 14.20
CA GLY A 46 -10.88 -7.08 14.71
C GLY A 46 -9.94 -7.56 13.60
N LEU A 47 -9.49 -6.61 12.78
CA LEU A 47 -8.49 -6.82 11.74
C LEU A 47 -7.27 -5.94 12.05
N GLY A 48 -6.12 -6.58 12.29
CA GLY A 48 -4.87 -5.87 12.55
C GLY A 48 -4.15 -5.50 11.24
N ILE A 49 -3.90 -4.21 11.01
CA ILE A 49 -3.27 -3.72 9.79
C ILE A 49 -1.90 -4.34 9.53
N TYR A 50 -1.08 -4.53 10.57
CA TYR A 50 0.24 -5.14 10.44
C TYR A 50 0.17 -6.59 9.95
N GLY A 51 -0.79 -7.37 10.46
CA GLY A 51 -1.04 -8.73 9.99
C GLY A 51 -1.49 -8.75 8.54
N GLY A 52 -2.31 -7.77 8.14
CA GLY A 52 -2.74 -7.61 6.75
C GLY A 52 -1.59 -7.34 5.79
N ILE A 53 -0.69 -6.43 6.17
CA ILE A 53 0.50 -6.12 5.36
C ILE A 53 1.42 -7.35 5.26
N ILE A 54 1.73 -7.99 6.40
CA ILE A 54 2.62 -9.16 6.42
C ILE A 54 2.02 -10.31 5.62
N GLY A 55 0.75 -10.67 5.87
CA GLY A 55 0.07 -11.76 5.18
C GLY A 55 -0.07 -11.52 3.68
N GLY A 56 -0.42 -10.29 3.30
CA GLY A 56 -0.54 -9.88 1.90
C GLY A 56 0.80 -9.93 1.16
N MET A 57 1.85 -9.40 1.76
CA MET A 57 3.21 -9.42 1.16
C MET A 57 3.76 -10.84 1.07
N LEU A 58 3.57 -11.68 2.09
CA LEU A 58 4.02 -13.07 2.09
C LEU A 58 3.30 -13.88 1.02
N CYS A 59 1.96 -13.92 1.02
CA CYS A 59 1.20 -14.74 0.08
C CYS A 59 1.37 -14.24 -1.36
N GLY A 60 1.25 -12.92 -1.60
CA GLY A 60 1.46 -12.34 -2.92
C GLY A 60 2.90 -12.53 -3.41
N GLY A 61 3.90 -12.38 -2.53
CA GLY A 61 5.31 -12.57 -2.85
C GLY A 61 5.66 -14.03 -3.15
N ILE A 62 5.08 -14.99 -2.42
CA ILE A 62 5.26 -16.42 -2.67
C ILE A 62 4.71 -16.78 -4.06
N VAL A 63 3.49 -16.35 -4.38
CA VAL A 63 2.90 -16.60 -5.70
C VAL A 63 3.69 -15.92 -6.81
N ALA A 64 4.11 -14.67 -6.61
CA ALA A 64 4.99 -13.98 -7.55
C ALA A 64 6.29 -14.76 -7.81
N LYS A 65 6.88 -15.34 -6.77
CA LYS A 65 8.10 -16.17 -6.89
C LYS A 65 7.83 -17.48 -7.62
N ILE A 66 6.73 -18.19 -7.29
CA ILE A 66 6.32 -19.44 -7.97
C ILE A 66 6.09 -19.19 -9.46
N ARG A 67 5.43 -18.07 -9.80
CA ARG A 67 5.19 -17.64 -11.19
C ARG A 67 6.40 -16.99 -11.86
N LYS A 68 7.58 -17.05 -11.24
CA LYS A 68 8.85 -16.50 -11.75
C LYS A 68 8.76 -15.01 -12.14
N MET A 69 7.91 -14.25 -11.45
CA MET A 69 7.77 -12.81 -11.67
C MET A 69 8.87 -12.04 -10.93
N ASN A 70 9.28 -10.91 -11.47
CA ASN A 70 10.15 -9.98 -10.74
C ASN A 70 9.36 -9.29 -9.63
N LEU A 71 9.71 -9.57 -8.37
CA LEU A 71 9.04 -9.02 -7.21
C LEU A 71 9.03 -7.48 -7.19
N PHE A 72 10.14 -6.84 -7.59
CA PHE A 72 10.22 -5.38 -7.64
C PHE A 72 9.26 -4.79 -8.69
N ALA A 73 9.09 -5.44 -9.84
CA ALA A 73 8.12 -5.03 -10.84
C ALA A 73 6.67 -5.19 -10.33
N VAL A 74 6.40 -6.24 -9.55
CA VAL A 74 5.09 -6.44 -8.89
C VAL A 74 4.84 -5.36 -7.86
N LEU A 75 5.83 -4.99 -7.05
CA LEU A 75 5.73 -3.91 -6.06
C LEU A 75 5.47 -2.55 -6.71
N ASP A 76 6.07 -2.27 -7.88
CA ASP A 76 5.78 -1.03 -8.64
C ASP A 76 4.30 -0.93 -9.04
N VAL A 77 3.70 -2.03 -9.50
CA VAL A 77 2.28 -2.06 -9.85
C VAL A 77 1.40 -1.99 -8.59
N ALA A 78 1.76 -2.76 -7.56
CA ALA A 78 1.04 -2.80 -6.30
C ALA A 78 1.00 -1.43 -5.61
N SER A 79 2.09 -0.64 -5.68
CA SER A 79 2.15 0.70 -5.09
C SER A 79 1.12 1.67 -5.68
N LEU A 80 0.86 1.58 -6.97
CA LEU A 80 -0.21 2.36 -7.62
C LEU A 80 -1.60 1.92 -7.14
N GLY A 81 -1.80 0.61 -7.00
CA GLY A 81 -3.03 0.06 -6.42
C GLY A 81 -3.23 0.48 -4.96
N TYR A 82 -2.16 0.50 -4.16
CA TYR A 82 -2.21 0.96 -2.77
C TYR A 82 -2.64 2.42 -2.65
N LEU A 83 -2.15 3.32 -3.50
CA LEU A 83 -2.56 4.73 -3.47
C LEU A 83 -4.05 4.89 -3.75
N ILE A 84 -4.61 4.17 -4.71
CA ILE A 84 -6.06 4.18 -4.96
C ILE A 84 -6.81 3.61 -3.76
N GLY A 85 -6.40 2.42 -3.29
CA GLY A 85 -7.04 1.76 -2.15
C GLY A 85 -6.99 2.60 -0.87
N GLN A 86 -5.87 3.25 -0.58
CA GLN A 86 -5.72 4.18 0.53
C GLN A 86 -6.62 5.41 0.36
N GLY A 87 -6.61 6.04 -0.82
CA GLY A 87 -7.44 7.21 -1.10
C GLY A 87 -8.94 6.94 -0.92
N VAL A 88 -9.43 5.80 -1.42
CA VAL A 88 -10.82 5.36 -1.25
C VAL A 88 -11.10 4.94 0.20
N GLY A 89 -10.17 4.18 0.82
CA GLY A 89 -10.32 3.69 2.18
C GLY A 89 -10.46 4.79 3.23
N ARG A 90 -9.89 6.00 2.98
CA ARG A 90 -10.04 7.15 3.89
C ARG A 90 -11.49 7.64 4.04
N TRP A 91 -12.35 7.39 3.08
CA TRP A 91 -13.78 7.68 3.22
C TRP A 91 -14.47 6.80 4.26
N GLY A 92 -13.90 5.63 4.59
CA GLY A 92 -14.33 4.82 5.74
C GLY A 92 -14.15 5.57 7.06
N ASN A 93 -13.04 6.30 7.24
CA ASN A 93 -12.82 7.13 8.42
C ASN A 93 -13.87 8.26 8.54
N PHE A 94 -14.30 8.83 7.41
CA PHE A 94 -15.39 9.81 7.39
C PHE A 94 -16.72 9.21 7.86
N VAL A 95 -17.08 8.04 7.33
CA VAL A 95 -18.32 7.33 7.72
C VAL A 95 -18.28 6.94 9.20
N ASN A 96 -17.12 6.46 9.68
CA ASN A 96 -16.93 6.08 11.08
C ASN A 96 -16.71 7.28 12.02
N GLN A 97 -16.58 8.50 11.48
CA GLN A 97 -16.29 9.73 12.22
C GLN A 97 -15.03 9.59 13.10
N GLU A 98 -13.97 9.03 12.56
CA GLU A 98 -12.70 8.74 13.26
C GLU A 98 -11.50 9.34 12.52
N ALA A 99 -10.32 9.35 13.16
CA ALA A 99 -9.06 9.81 12.57
C ALA A 99 -9.11 11.25 12.05
N PHE A 100 -9.82 12.12 12.74
CA PHE A 100 -9.90 13.55 12.47
C PHE A 100 -8.70 14.32 13.08
N GLY A 101 -8.56 15.57 12.68
CA GLY A 101 -7.47 16.45 13.16
C GLY A 101 -7.89 17.32 14.33
N CYS A 102 -6.95 18.19 14.75
CA CYS A 102 -7.19 19.20 15.77
C CYS A 102 -8.23 20.25 15.32
N ALA A 103 -8.63 21.13 16.26
CA ALA A 103 -9.55 22.24 15.98
C ALA A 103 -9.04 23.13 14.85
N THR A 104 -9.97 23.65 14.03
CA THR A 104 -9.65 24.53 12.90
C THR A 104 -10.77 25.54 12.64
N ASP A 105 -10.37 26.74 12.25
CA ASP A 105 -11.28 27.80 11.79
C ASP A 105 -11.40 27.86 10.26
N LEU A 106 -10.82 26.86 9.55
CA LEU A 106 -10.88 26.82 8.10
C LEU A 106 -12.31 26.56 7.61
N PRO A 107 -12.72 27.17 6.46
CA PRO A 107 -14.10 27.10 5.97
C PRO A 107 -14.54 25.66 5.56
N TRP A 108 -13.60 24.74 5.39
CA TRP A 108 -13.86 23.32 5.11
C TRP A 108 -13.65 22.41 6.34
N GLY A 109 -13.59 22.98 7.54
CA GLY A 109 -13.59 22.22 8.78
C GLY A 109 -14.86 21.37 8.89
N MET A 110 -14.72 20.14 9.40
CA MET A 110 -15.85 19.22 9.59
C MET A 110 -16.31 19.22 11.05
N TYR A 111 -17.60 18.97 11.25
CA TYR A 111 -18.23 18.84 12.56
C TYR A 111 -19.14 17.61 12.58
N SER A 112 -19.10 16.84 13.65
CA SER A 112 -20.01 15.72 13.91
C SER A 112 -20.17 15.54 15.43
N ASP A 113 -21.17 14.77 15.85
CA ASP A 113 -21.40 14.51 17.27
C ASP A 113 -20.18 13.84 17.93
N ARG A 114 -19.49 12.98 17.19
CA ARG A 114 -18.30 12.29 17.70
C ARG A 114 -17.10 13.23 17.78
N THR A 115 -16.89 14.09 16.79
CA THR A 115 -15.80 15.08 16.85
C THR A 115 -16.02 16.09 17.97
N ALA A 116 -17.28 16.50 18.20
CA ALA A 116 -17.65 17.43 19.25
C ALA A 116 -17.47 16.85 20.67
N ALA A 117 -17.48 15.53 20.83
CA ALA A 117 -17.21 14.87 22.10
C ALA A 117 -15.71 14.95 22.51
N GLU A 118 -14.80 15.11 21.52
CA GLU A 118 -13.36 15.11 21.76
C GLU A 118 -12.71 16.48 21.57
N VAL A 119 -13.24 17.30 20.62
CA VAL A 119 -12.67 18.61 20.25
C VAL A 119 -13.77 19.65 20.15
N VAL A 120 -13.55 20.82 20.77
CA VAL A 120 -14.50 21.94 20.68
C VAL A 120 -14.34 22.66 19.33
N GLY A 121 -15.46 22.77 18.58
CA GLY A 121 -15.48 23.44 17.28
C GLY A 121 -15.29 22.50 16.09
N ASN A 122 -14.98 23.10 14.93
CA ASN A 122 -14.70 22.33 13.72
C ASN A 122 -13.29 21.71 13.79
N VAL A 123 -13.11 20.57 13.15
CA VAL A 123 -11.85 19.82 13.11
C VAL A 123 -11.32 19.70 11.67
N HIS A 124 -10.01 19.51 11.53
CA HIS A 124 -9.40 19.23 10.23
C HIS A 124 -9.91 17.91 9.67
N PRO A 125 -10.46 17.86 8.43
CA PRO A 125 -10.87 16.63 7.76
C PRO A 125 -9.67 15.87 7.22
N CYS A 126 -8.88 15.23 8.11
CA CYS A 126 -7.65 14.53 7.74
C CYS A 126 -7.91 13.44 6.69
N PHE A 127 -9.07 12.78 6.72
CA PHE A 127 -9.47 11.79 5.72
C PHE A 127 -9.46 12.37 4.30
N LEU A 128 -9.96 13.61 4.14
CA LEU A 128 -10.04 14.30 2.84
C LEU A 128 -8.64 14.67 2.34
N TYR A 129 -7.79 15.19 3.23
CA TYR A 129 -6.41 15.53 2.89
C TYR A 129 -5.63 14.29 2.44
N GLU A 130 -5.73 13.20 3.20
CA GLU A 130 -5.07 11.94 2.84
C GLU A 130 -5.63 11.37 1.52
N SER A 131 -6.95 11.41 1.31
CA SER A 131 -7.58 10.95 0.07
C SER A 131 -7.07 11.73 -1.14
N ILE A 132 -7.08 13.06 -1.09
CA ILE A 132 -6.59 13.92 -2.18
C ILE A 132 -5.11 13.66 -2.46
N LEU A 133 -4.27 13.58 -1.42
CA LEU A 133 -2.84 13.33 -1.58
C LEU A 133 -2.55 11.93 -2.12
N CYS A 134 -3.32 10.92 -1.74
CA CYS A 134 -3.19 9.58 -2.31
C CYS A 134 -3.56 9.55 -3.80
N LEU A 135 -4.66 10.19 -4.19
CA LEU A 135 -5.08 10.26 -5.60
C LEU A 135 -4.11 11.09 -6.45
N LEU A 136 -3.62 12.22 -5.91
CA LEU A 136 -2.59 13.00 -6.57
C LEU A 136 -1.30 12.20 -6.75
N GLY A 137 -0.86 11.50 -5.70
CA GLY A 137 0.30 10.60 -5.75
C GLY A 137 0.12 9.51 -6.79
N PHE A 138 -1.07 8.92 -6.89
CA PHE A 138 -1.37 7.95 -7.94
C PHE A 138 -1.18 8.53 -9.35
N VAL A 139 -1.73 9.71 -9.62
CA VAL A 139 -1.59 10.36 -10.95
C VAL A 139 -0.12 10.63 -11.26
N LEU A 140 0.61 11.24 -10.32
CA LEU A 140 2.02 11.58 -10.52
C LEU A 140 2.89 10.34 -10.71
N LEU A 141 2.73 9.31 -9.86
CA LEU A 141 3.50 8.09 -9.97
C LEU A 141 3.09 7.23 -11.18
N HIS A 142 1.83 7.25 -11.58
CA HIS A 142 1.39 6.60 -12.81
C HIS A 142 2.06 7.24 -14.05
N LEU A 143 2.05 8.57 -14.13
CA LEU A 143 2.73 9.28 -15.21
C LEU A 143 4.23 9.04 -15.20
N PHE A 144 4.86 9.07 -14.02
CA PHE A 144 6.28 8.71 -13.87
C PHE A 144 6.56 7.28 -14.34
N THR A 145 5.81 6.31 -13.87
CA THR A 145 5.97 4.89 -14.24
C THR A 145 5.85 4.70 -15.75
N ARG A 146 4.93 5.43 -16.37
CA ARG A 146 4.66 5.32 -17.81
C ARG A 146 5.75 5.95 -18.68
N HIS A 147 6.43 7.00 -18.21
CA HIS A 147 7.30 7.82 -19.05
C HIS A 147 8.76 7.87 -18.60
N LEU A 148 9.04 7.74 -17.30
CA LEU A 148 10.32 8.07 -16.71
C LEU A 148 10.98 6.92 -15.94
N ARG A 149 10.28 5.82 -15.67
CA ARG A 149 10.82 4.69 -14.91
C ARG A 149 12.02 4.06 -15.63
N ARG A 150 13.10 3.81 -14.90
CA ARG A 150 14.37 3.30 -15.43
C ARG A 150 14.68 1.86 -15.00
N TYR A 151 14.19 1.45 -13.81
CA TYR A 151 14.43 0.11 -13.26
C TYR A 151 13.21 -0.36 -12.44
N ASP A 152 13.13 -1.67 -12.23
CA ASP A 152 12.08 -2.25 -11.43
C ASP A 152 12.28 -1.93 -9.94
N GLY A 153 11.21 -1.56 -9.25
CA GLY A 153 11.21 -1.09 -7.86
C GLY A 153 11.29 0.43 -7.70
N GLN A 154 11.56 1.18 -8.77
CA GLN A 154 11.70 2.63 -8.70
C GLN A 154 10.40 3.33 -8.31
N THR A 155 9.26 2.90 -8.86
CA THR A 155 7.94 3.46 -8.52
C THR A 155 7.57 3.16 -7.08
N PHE A 156 7.89 1.97 -6.60
CA PHE A 156 7.66 1.58 -5.21
C PHE A 156 8.48 2.43 -4.23
N LEU A 157 9.75 2.71 -4.52
CA LEU A 157 10.57 3.61 -3.70
C LEU A 157 9.99 5.04 -3.67
N LEU A 158 9.55 5.55 -4.81
CA LEU A 158 8.89 6.86 -4.89
C LEU A 158 7.56 6.88 -4.13
N TYR A 159 6.80 5.76 -4.15
CA TYR A 159 5.59 5.62 -3.34
C TYR A 159 5.91 5.71 -1.84
N ILE A 160 6.96 5.04 -1.36
CA ILE A 160 7.38 5.12 0.05
C ILE A 160 7.72 6.56 0.44
N ILE A 161 8.43 7.29 -0.42
CA ILE A 161 8.76 8.70 -0.17
C ILE A 161 7.49 9.54 -0.14
N TRP A 162 6.64 9.42 -1.14
CA TRP A 162 5.38 10.18 -1.23
C TRP A 162 4.51 9.96 0.00
N TYR A 163 4.25 8.68 0.31
CA TYR A 163 3.44 8.32 1.47
C TYR A 163 4.09 8.73 2.79
N GLY A 164 5.40 8.53 2.95
CA GLY A 164 6.12 8.92 4.14
C GLY A 164 6.07 10.42 4.39
N VAL A 165 6.30 11.24 3.36
CA VAL A 165 6.21 12.71 3.45
C VAL A 165 4.79 13.16 3.78
N THR A 166 3.80 12.67 3.04
CA THR A 166 2.40 13.07 3.27
C THR A 166 1.92 12.64 4.66
N ARG A 167 2.26 11.43 5.09
CA ARG A 167 1.92 10.91 6.41
C ARG A 167 2.58 11.71 7.53
N PHE A 168 3.82 12.13 7.36
CA PHE A 168 4.53 12.94 8.35
C PHE A 168 3.78 14.24 8.64
N PHE A 169 3.31 14.94 7.61
CA PHE A 169 2.58 16.21 7.78
C PHE A 169 1.16 15.99 8.36
N ILE A 170 0.42 15.02 7.83
CA ILE A 170 -0.96 14.78 8.28
C ILE A 170 -1.00 14.26 9.71
N GLU A 171 -0.05 13.40 10.09
CA GLU A 171 0.04 12.93 11.48
C GLU A 171 0.23 14.10 12.46
N GLY A 172 0.88 15.18 12.03
CA GLY A 172 0.99 16.42 12.80
C GLY A 172 -0.34 17.06 13.18
N LEU A 173 -1.39 16.84 12.39
CA LEU A 173 -2.73 17.41 12.62
C LEU A 173 -3.63 16.47 13.45
N ARG A 174 -3.33 15.17 13.52
CA ARG A 174 -4.19 14.17 14.17
C ARG A 174 -4.16 14.27 15.69
N THR A 175 -5.30 14.00 16.31
CA THR A 175 -5.47 14.00 17.78
C THR A 175 -5.19 12.65 18.42
N ASP A 176 -5.35 11.55 17.68
CA ASP A 176 -5.28 10.16 18.14
C ASP A 176 -3.90 9.49 17.95
N SER A 177 -2.84 10.29 17.85
CA SER A 177 -1.48 9.79 17.56
C SER A 177 -0.80 9.20 18.80
N LEU A 178 -0.12 8.06 18.62
CA LEU A 178 0.73 7.46 19.65
C LEU A 178 2.05 8.22 19.79
N LEU A 179 2.34 8.72 20.98
CA LEU A 179 3.60 9.38 21.33
C LEU A 179 4.65 8.37 21.78
N LEU A 180 5.91 8.66 21.47
CA LEU A 180 7.04 7.90 22.01
C LEU A 180 7.24 8.26 23.49
N PRO A 181 7.46 7.25 24.38
CA PRO A 181 7.72 7.51 25.78
C PRO A 181 8.96 8.42 25.96
N GLY A 182 8.77 9.59 26.57
CA GLY A 182 9.86 10.51 26.89
C GLY A 182 10.26 11.50 25.81
N ILE A 183 9.62 11.48 24.65
CA ILE A 183 9.86 12.41 23.53
C ILE A 183 8.51 12.78 22.91
N ASP A 184 8.24 14.08 22.69
CA ASP A 184 7.01 14.56 22.04
C ASP A 184 6.96 14.25 20.53
N LEU A 185 7.52 13.13 20.11
CA LEU A 185 7.49 12.66 18.72
C LEU A 185 6.48 11.53 18.56
N ARG A 186 5.72 11.58 17.50
CA ARG A 186 4.74 10.55 17.16
C ARG A 186 5.43 9.38 16.47
N VAL A 187 5.16 8.15 16.92
CA VAL A 187 5.75 6.92 16.36
C VAL A 187 5.57 6.85 14.84
N SER A 188 4.39 7.20 14.35
CA SER A 188 4.07 7.20 12.92
C SER A 188 4.91 8.20 12.13
N GLN A 189 5.22 9.38 12.69
CA GLN A 189 6.09 10.37 12.04
C GLN A 189 7.53 9.88 11.91
N VAL A 190 8.05 9.26 12.96
CA VAL A 190 9.41 8.72 12.96
C VAL A 190 9.55 7.60 11.93
N LEU A 191 8.58 6.66 11.90
CA LEU A 191 8.56 5.58 10.91
C LEU A 191 8.42 6.12 9.49
N ALA A 192 7.56 7.12 9.27
CA ALA A 192 7.35 7.73 7.97
C ALA A 192 8.62 8.44 7.48
N ALA A 193 9.27 9.22 8.34
CA ALA A 193 10.52 9.90 8.00
C ALA A 193 11.66 8.91 7.74
N ALA A 194 11.82 7.89 8.60
CA ALA A 194 12.85 6.87 8.45
C ALA A 194 12.68 6.07 7.15
N SER A 195 11.45 5.62 6.85
CA SER A 195 11.17 4.86 5.62
C SER A 195 11.40 5.73 4.36
N ALA A 196 10.99 6.99 4.38
CA ALA A 196 11.24 7.92 3.29
C ALA A 196 12.74 8.16 3.08
N LEU A 197 13.51 8.35 4.16
CA LEU A 197 14.96 8.51 4.10
C LEU A 197 15.65 7.28 3.49
N VAL A 198 15.31 6.08 3.96
CA VAL A 198 15.83 4.83 3.41
C VAL A 198 15.50 4.73 1.92
N ALA A 199 14.27 5.04 1.52
CA ALA A 199 13.88 5.00 0.11
C ALA A 199 14.66 6.01 -0.75
N VAL A 200 14.94 7.23 -0.23
CA VAL A 200 15.79 8.22 -0.91
C VAL A 200 17.21 7.68 -1.08
N VAL A 201 17.81 7.10 -0.03
CA VAL A 201 19.15 6.51 -0.10
C VAL A 201 19.19 5.40 -1.17
N LEU A 202 18.18 4.52 -1.19
CA LEU A 202 18.10 3.46 -2.19
C LEU A 202 17.95 4.01 -3.61
N LEU A 203 17.16 5.08 -3.82
CA LEU A 203 17.08 5.74 -5.14
C LEU A 203 18.42 6.30 -5.59
N ILE A 204 19.21 6.87 -4.66
CA ILE A 204 20.56 7.40 -4.96
C ILE A 204 21.52 6.25 -5.30
N VAL A 205 21.49 5.16 -4.53
CA VAL A 205 22.32 3.96 -4.78
C VAL A 205 22.01 3.33 -6.14
N PHE A 206 20.72 3.20 -6.45
CA PHE A 206 20.28 2.58 -7.71
C PHE A 206 20.14 3.55 -8.89
N ARG A 207 20.59 4.81 -8.76
CA ARG A 207 20.44 5.84 -9.81
C ARG A 207 20.98 5.43 -11.19
N ASN A 208 22.02 4.60 -11.23
CA ASN A 208 22.67 4.12 -12.46
C ASN A 208 22.12 2.75 -12.92
N CYS A 209 21.10 2.20 -12.24
CA CYS A 209 20.49 0.97 -12.65
C CYS A 209 19.48 1.20 -13.78
N HIS A 210 19.57 0.38 -14.86
CA HIS A 210 18.72 0.48 -16.04
C HIS A 210 18.17 -0.92 -16.39
N LYS A 211 17.62 -1.64 -15.40
CA LYS A 211 17.06 -2.99 -15.60
C LYS A 211 15.55 -2.97 -15.47
N LEU A 212 14.86 -3.12 -16.58
CA LEU A 212 13.42 -3.27 -16.67
C LEU A 212 13.05 -4.67 -17.18
N THR A 213 12.20 -5.39 -16.45
CA THR A 213 11.76 -6.75 -16.80
C THR A 213 10.37 -6.77 -17.46
N GLY A 214 10.07 -5.79 -18.29
CA GLY A 214 8.90 -5.81 -19.15
C GLY A 214 7.56 -5.40 -18.57
N CYS A 215 7.45 -5.09 -17.26
CA CYS A 215 6.27 -4.42 -16.68
C CYS A 215 6.40 -2.90 -16.80
N GLY A 216 6.79 -2.42 -17.96
CA GLY A 216 7.11 -1.04 -18.16
C GLY A 216 6.18 -0.29 -19.10
N SER A 217 6.44 0.98 -19.21
CA SER A 217 5.80 1.82 -20.19
C SER A 217 6.20 1.40 -21.61
N ARG A 218 5.35 1.72 -22.58
CA ARG A 218 5.60 1.50 -24.00
C ARG A 218 6.99 2.06 -24.44
N LYS A 219 7.36 3.24 -23.95
CA LYS A 219 8.68 3.84 -24.20
C LYS A 219 9.85 3.06 -23.59
N ALA A 220 9.68 2.46 -22.42
CA ALA A 220 10.71 1.64 -21.80
C ALA A 220 10.90 0.31 -22.55
N MET A 221 9.84 -0.24 -23.11
CA MET A 221 9.90 -1.43 -23.96
C MET A 221 10.58 -1.12 -25.31
N GLU A 222 10.24 0.00 -25.94
CA GLU A 222 10.87 0.49 -27.17
C GLU A 222 12.37 0.77 -26.94
N ALA A 223 12.74 1.41 -25.82
CA ALA A 223 14.13 1.66 -25.46
C ALA A 223 14.93 0.37 -25.15
N ALA A 224 14.26 -0.70 -24.72
CA ALA A 224 14.84 -2.01 -24.50
C ALA A 224 14.85 -2.90 -25.77
N GLY A 225 14.39 -2.37 -26.92
CA GLY A 225 14.29 -3.12 -28.17
C GLY A 225 13.22 -4.22 -28.15
N LEU A 226 12.27 -4.16 -27.21
CA LEU A 226 11.19 -5.12 -27.08
C LEU A 226 9.92 -4.53 -27.70
N THR A 227 9.52 -5.01 -28.87
CA THR A 227 8.21 -4.68 -29.43
C THR A 227 7.10 -5.47 -28.73
N VAL A 228 5.88 -4.94 -28.77
CA VAL A 228 4.72 -5.63 -28.18
C VAL A 228 4.47 -6.97 -28.88
N GLU A 229 4.82 -7.07 -30.15
CA GLU A 229 4.68 -8.26 -30.99
C GLU A 229 5.65 -9.39 -30.56
N ASP A 230 6.91 -9.06 -30.23
CA ASP A 230 7.90 -10.02 -29.76
C ASP A 230 7.50 -10.72 -28.45
N LYS A 231 6.61 -10.10 -27.68
CA LYS A 231 6.11 -10.66 -26.41
C LYS A 231 4.96 -11.64 -26.62
N VAL A 232 4.11 -11.41 -27.59
CA VAL A 232 2.99 -12.32 -27.90
C VAL A 232 3.56 -13.61 -28.47
N GLU A 233 4.54 -13.53 -29.36
CA GLU A 233 5.18 -14.68 -29.96
C GLU A 233 5.96 -15.55 -28.93
N LYS A 234 6.67 -14.92 -28.00
CA LYS A 234 7.37 -15.64 -26.91
C LYS A 234 6.44 -16.30 -25.90
N VAL A 235 5.28 -15.72 -25.61
CA VAL A 235 4.27 -16.32 -24.72
C VAL A 235 3.59 -17.50 -25.43
N GLU A 236 3.27 -17.39 -26.71
CA GLU A 236 2.69 -18.51 -27.49
C GLU A 236 3.66 -19.69 -27.66
N ILE A 237 4.97 -19.40 -27.83
CA ILE A 237 6.00 -20.46 -27.91
C ILE A 237 6.16 -21.18 -26.55
N ASP A 238 6.11 -20.47 -25.43
CA ASP A 238 6.24 -21.05 -24.09
C ASP A 238 5.01 -21.89 -23.73
N ASP A 239 3.79 -21.43 -24.06
CA ASP A 239 2.55 -22.17 -23.85
C ASP A 239 2.45 -23.43 -24.76
N THR A 240 2.99 -23.36 -25.99
CA THR A 240 3.07 -24.55 -26.86
C THR A 240 4.13 -25.56 -26.41
N ALA A 241 5.23 -25.08 -25.83
CA ALA A 241 6.27 -25.96 -25.28
C ALA A 241 5.78 -26.71 -24.01
N GLU A 242 5.01 -26.03 -23.13
CA GLU A 242 4.41 -26.70 -21.97
C GLU A 242 3.32 -27.72 -22.36
N SER A 243 2.51 -27.44 -23.39
CA SER A 243 1.49 -28.39 -23.86
C SER A 243 2.05 -29.66 -24.51
N THR A 244 3.27 -29.60 -25.04
CA THR A 244 3.95 -30.74 -25.70
C THR A 244 4.63 -31.66 -24.66
N ILE A 245 4.87 -31.19 -23.43
CA ILE A 245 5.47 -32.01 -22.34
C ILE A 245 4.42 -32.81 -21.59
N PHE A 246 3.14 -32.49 -21.73
CA PHE A 246 2.03 -33.17 -21.06
C PHE A 246 1.15 -34.01 -22.01
N SER A 247 1.53 -34.18 -23.26
CA SER A 247 0.94 -35.12 -24.21
C SER A 247 1.86 -36.35 -24.37
#